data_169e63926b566045d2242b4fb82aa50c
#
_entry.id   169e63926b566045d2242b4fb82aa50c
#
_cell.length_a   1.000
_cell.length_b   1.000
_cell.length_c   1.000
_cell.angle_alpha   90.00
_cell.angle_beta   90.00
_cell.angle_gamma   90.00
#
_symmetry.space_group_name_H-M   'P 1'
#
loop_
_entity.id
_entity.type
_entity.pdbx_description
1 polymer ?
#
loop_
_entity_poly.entity_id
_entity_poly.type
_entity_poly.pdbx_seq_one_letter_code
_entity_poly.pdbx_strand_id
1 'polypeptide(L)'
;MAMIAMSFWEAYAEGRNSWDKGKLGWKIKIGKSFVLSAYHLCIFGVMWPLLLTLPFIIYGWNTRLFGIIVSAYLSGTIIQDFGWYVVNPVVKLKEFWSSFSNYYPWLRIKGKKIIPWGYILGIVAAILSWYFLWK
;
A
#
# COMPACT_ATOMS: atom_id res chain seq x y z
N MET A 1 -13.04 -3.71 -2.48
CA MET A 1 -13.31 -4.87 -1.58
C MET A 1 -12.08 -5.74 -1.37
N ALA A 2 -11.38 -6.21 -2.42
CA ALA A 2 -10.18 -7.08 -2.26
C ALA A 2 -9.10 -6.49 -1.35
N MET A 3 -8.77 -5.20 -1.48
CA MET A 3 -7.78 -4.53 -0.63
C MET A 3 -8.22 -4.37 0.83
N ILE A 4 -9.53 -4.30 1.10
CA ILE A 4 -10.04 -4.34 2.48
C ILE A 4 -9.84 -5.73 3.07
N ALA A 5 -10.18 -6.79 2.34
CA ALA A 5 -9.92 -8.16 2.77
C ALA A 5 -8.42 -8.40 3.01
N MET A 6 -7.56 -7.82 2.16
CA MET A 6 -6.11 -7.87 2.31
C MET A 6 -5.63 -7.20 3.59
N SER A 7 -6.25 -6.07 4.03
CA SER A 7 -5.93 -5.44 5.31
C SER A 7 -6.11 -6.40 6.50
N PHE A 8 -7.22 -7.16 6.50
CA PHE A 8 -7.46 -8.17 7.54
C PHE A 8 -6.43 -9.29 7.49
N TRP A 9 -6.19 -9.85 6.27
CA TRP A 9 -5.25 -10.93 6.11
C TRP A 9 -3.84 -10.54 6.58
N GLU A 10 -3.34 -9.37 6.17
CA GLU A 10 -2.04 -8.87 6.62
C GLU A 10 -2.00 -8.60 8.12
N ALA A 11 -3.04 -7.97 8.68
CA ALA A 11 -3.10 -7.70 10.11
C ALA A 11 -2.99 -8.98 10.95
N TYR A 12 -3.63 -10.07 10.51
CA TYR A 12 -3.55 -11.36 11.18
C TYR A 12 -2.22 -12.10 10.91
N ALA A 13 -1.68 -12.02 9.70
CA ALA A 13 -0.42 -12.67 9.34
C ALA A 13 0.80 -11.97 9.97
N GLU A 14 0.77 -10.66 10.06
CA GLU A 14 1.88 -9.84 10.54
C GLU A 14 1.84 -9.59 12.05
N GLY A 15 0.63 -9.52 12.62
CA GLY A 15 0.45 -9.14 14.01
C GLY A 15 0.95 -7.71 14.26
N ARG A 16 1.78 -7.52 15.30
CA ARG A 16 2.32 -6.19 15.66
C ARG A 16 3.51 -5.77 14.78
N ASN A 17 4.32 -6.71 14.35
CA ASN A 17 5.64 -6.43 13.76
C ASN A 17 5.78 -7.02 12.37
N SER A 18 5.21 -6.35 11.36
CA SER A 18 5.43 -6.66 9.94
C SER A 18 6.92 -6.66 9.54
N TRP A 19 7.71 -5.89 10.26
CA TRP A 19 9.15 -5.70 10.01
C TRP A 19 10.05 -6.53 10.94
N ASP A 20 9.51 -7.48 11.68
CA ASP A 20 10.25 -8.26 12.65
C ASP A 20 11.40 -9.03 12.00
N LYS A 21 12.56 -9.02 12.69
CA LYS A 21 13.76 -9.74 12.26
C LYS A 21 13.57 -11.25 12.20
N GLY A 22 12.63 -11.79 12.99
CA GLY A 22 12.30 -13.22 13.03
C GLY A 22 11.47 -13.72 11.85
N LYS A 23 10.89 -12.84 11.02
CA LYS A 23 10.12 -13.26 9.84
C LYS A 23 11.02 -13.71 8.70
N LEU A 24 10.63 -14.81 8.04
CA LEU A 24 11.35 -15.40 6.92
C LEU A 24 11.42 -14.44 5.71
N GLY A 25 12.47 -14.62 4.93
CA GLY A 25 12.70 -13.87 3.71
C GLY A 25 13.72 -12.74 3.87
N TRP A 26 14.24 -12.28 2.74
CA TRP A 26 15.20 -11.18 2.70
C TRP A 26 14.53 -9.84 2.97
N LYS A 27 15.32 -8.89 3.45
CA LYS A 27 14.92 -7.51 3.70
C LYS A 27 16.00 -6.56 3.19
N ILE A 28 15.62 -5.62 2.35
CA ILE A 28 16.51 -4.60 1.80
C ILE A 28 16.13 -3.26 2.40
N LYS A 29 17.07 -2.62 3.08
CA LYS A 29 16.88 -1.24 3.56
C LYS A 29 17.10 -0.27 2.41
N ILE A 30 16.10 0.54 2.12
CA ILE A 30 16.14 1.58 1.11
C ILE A 30 16.10 2.94 1.83
N GLY A 31 17.24 3.64 1.83
CA GLY A 31 17.40 4.89 2.57
C GLY A 31 17.39 4.70 4.08
N LYS A 32 16.94 5.72 4.83
CA LYS A 32 17.03 5.75 6.29
C LYS A 32 15.92 5.00 7.03
N SER A 33 14.76 4.82 6.42
CA SER A 33 13.57 4.32 7.12
C SER A 33 12.73 3.30 6.36
N PHE A 34 12.86 3.19 5.05
CA PHE A 34 12.06 2.24 4.28
C PHE A 34 12.75 0.87 4.18
N VAL A 35 11.99 -0.19 4.47
CA VAL A 35 12.45 -1.57 4.36
C VAL A 35 11.57 -2.32 3.37
N LEU A 36 12.15 -2.73 2.24
CA LEU A 36 11.49 -3.63 1.31
C LEU A 36 11.74 -5.07 1.75
N SER A 37 10.69 -5.80 2.05
CA SER A 37 10.79 -7.24 2.35
C SER A 37 10.38 -8.09 1.15
N ALA A 38 10.87 -9.33 1.10
CA ALA A 38 10.48 -10.32 0.10
C ALA A 38 8.95 -10.45 0.01
N TYR A 39 8.29 -10.49 1.15
CA TYR A 39 6.85 -10.56 1.30
C TYR A 39 6.14 -9.40 0.58
N HIS A 40 6.48 -8.17 0.89
CA HIS A 40 5.86 -6.98 0.28
C HIS A 40 6.13 -6.90 -1.22
N LEU A 41 7.36 -7.22 -1.66
CA LEU A 41 7.66 -7.26 -3.08
C LEU A 41 6.85 -8.33 -3.81
N CYS A 42 6.78 -9.55 -3.27
CA CYS A 42 6.04 -10.64 -3.92
C CYS A 42 4.55 -10.32 -4.02
N ILE A 43 3.94 -9.77 -2.97
CA ILE A 43 2.50 -9.46 -2.98
C ILE A 43 2.19 -8.21 -3.80
N PHE A 44 2.79 -7.08 -3.46
CA PHE A 44 2.43 -5.79 -4.07
C PHE A 44 3.20 -5.47 -5.34
N GLY A 45 4.43 -5.97 -5.49
CA GLY A 45 5.25 -5.75 -6.67
C GLY A 45 5.07 -6.79 -7.78
N VAL A 46 4.59 -7.99 -7.45
CA VAL A 46 4.49 -9.11 -8.41
C VAL A 46 3.08 -9.65 -8.49
N MET A 47 2.54 -10.22 -7.41
CA MET A 47 1.28 -10.95 -7.44
C MET A 47 0.10 -10.05 -7.87
N TRP A 48 -0.11 -8.92 -7.20
CA TRP A 48 -1.19 -8.00 -7.55
C TRP A 48 -1.05 -7.43 -8.96
N PRO A 49 0.11 -6.91 -9.41
CA PRO A 49 0.29 -6.47 -10.79
C PRO A 49 -0.01 -7.58 -11.80
N LEU A 50 0.46 -8.81 -11.61
CA LEU A 50 0.15 -9.93 -12.50
C LEU A 50 -1.35 -10.24 -12.56
N LEU A 51 -2.04 -10.30 -11.42
CA LEU A 51 -3.49 -10.50 -11.40
C LEU A 51 -4.24 -9.38 -12.13
N LEU A 52 -3.76 -8.14 -12.00
CA LEU A 52 -4.34 -6.97 -12.67
C LEU A 52 -4.03 -6.92 -14.18
N THR A 53 -3.13 -7.76 -14.71
CA THR A 53 -2.95 -7.92 -16.15
C THR A 53 -3.97 -8.85 -16.80
N LEU A 54 -4.69 -9.69 -16.04
CA LEU A 54 -5.66 -10.63 -16.58
C LEU A 54 -6.74 -9.98 -17.48
N PRO A 55 -7.33 -8.81 -17.13
CA PRO A 55 -8.27 -8.14 -18.02
C PRO A 55 -7.68 -7.82 -19.39
N PHE A 56 -6.38 -7.49 -19.48
CA PHE A 56 -5.72 -7.21 -20.77
C PHE A 56 -5.49 -8.47 -21.59
N ILE A 57 -5.28 -9.60 -20.95
CA ILE A 57 -5.14 -10.89 -21.62
C ILE A 57 -6.50 -11.29 -22.24
N ILE A 58 -7.60 -11.01 -21.53
CA ILE A 58 -8.96 -11.40 -21.96
C ILE A 58 -9.52 -10.43 -23.02
N TYR A 59 -9.39 -9.13 -22.79
CA TYR A 59 -10.04 -8.08 -23.60
C TYR A 59 -9.10 -7.34 -24.55
N GLY A 60 -7.79 -7.65 -24.50
CA GLY A 60 -6.77 -6.90 -25.23
C GLY A 60 -6.42 -5.56 -24.55
N TRP A 61 -5.46 -4.86 -25.13
CA TRP A 61 -5.02 -3.56 -24.61
C TRP A 61 -6.10 -2.49 -24.78
N ASN A 62 -6.40 -1.80 -23.69
CA ASN A 62 -7.31 -0.66 -23.69
C ASN A 62 -6.80 0.39 -22.68
N THR A 63 -6.52 1.61 -23.17
CA THR A 63 -5.95 2.69 -22.34
C THR A 63 -6.88 3.10 -21.19
N ARG A 64 -8.21 3.12 -21.44
CA ARG A 64 -9.19 3.40 -20.40
C ARG A 64 -9.18 2.33 -19.32
N LEU A 65 -9.16 1.06 -19.69
CA LEU A 65 -9.06 -0.06 -18.76
C LEU A 65 -7.75 0.01 -17.96
N PHE A 66 -6.63 0.35 -18.58
CA PHE A 66 -5.36 0.58 -17.91
C PHE A 66 -5.49 1.70 -16.87
N GLY A 67 -6.06 2.84 -17.22
CA GLY A 67 -6.28 3.96 -16.29
C GLY A 67 -7.14 3.57 -15.09
N ILE A 68 -8.22 2.82 -15.31
CA ILE A 68 -9.08 2.29 -14.25
C ILE A 68 -8.28 1.40 -13.29
N ILE A 69 -7.51 0.46 -13.84
CA ILE A 69 -6.72 -0.49 -13.05
C ILE A 69 -5.64 0.22 -12.24
N VAL A 70 -4.90 1.15 -12.85
CA VAL A 70 -3.87 1.93 -12.15
C VAL A 70 -4.48 2.75 -11.03
N SER A 71 -5.56 3.48 -11.30
CA SER A 71 -6.25 4.29 -10.29
C SER A 71 -6.79 3.42 -9.13
N ALA A 72 -7.41 2.29 -9.46
CA ALA A 72 -7.94 1.35 -8.47
C ALA A 72 -6.83 0.70 -7.63
N TYR A 73 -5.70 0.35 -8.24
CA TYR A 73 -4.56 -0.24 -7.53
C TYR A 73 -3.92 0.75 -6.57
N LEU A 74 -3.61 1.97 -7.03
CA LEU A 74 -2.99 3.01 -6.21
C LEU A 74 -3.87 3.42 -5.03
N SER A 75 -5.16 3.65 -5.25
CA SER A 75 -6.09 3.96 -4.17
C SER A 75 -6.33 2.75 -3.26
N GLY A 76 -6.37 1.57 -3.83
CA GLY A 76 -6.56 0.32 -3.11
C GLY A 76 -5.40 0.00 -2.15
N THR A 77 -4.14 0.21 -2.56
CA THR A 77 -2.98 0.00 -1.69
C THR A 77 -2.98 0.97 -0.49
N ILE A 78 -3.42 2.22 -0.68
CA ILE A 78 -3.58 3.18 0.43
C ILE A 78 -4.67 2.71 1.40
N ILE A 79 -5.81 2.25 0.86
CA ILE A 79 -6.91 1.71 1.67
C ILE A 79 -6.45 0.47 2.45
N GLN A 80 -5.69 -0.41 1.82
CA GLN A 80 -5.16 -1.61 2.44
C GLN A 80 -4.19 -1.26 3.57
N ASP A 81 -3.21 -0.39 3.32
CA ASP A 81 -2.17 -0.02 4.27
C ASP A 81 -2.76 0.74 5.50
N PHE A 82 -3.65 1.70 5.28
CA PHE A 82 -4.36 2.36 6.37
C PHE A 82 -5.34 1.41 7.07
N GLY A 83 -6.05 0.58 6.30
CA GLY A 83 -6.97 -0.43 6.79
C GLY A 83 -6.31 -1.41 7.76
N TRP A 84 -5.03 -1.75 7.53
CA TRP A 84 -4.27 -2.58 8.44
C TRP A 84 -4.27 -2.03 9.88
N TYR A 85 -4.13 -0.72 10.07
CA TYR A 85 -4.22 -0.08 11.40
C TYR A 85 -5.64 -0.08 11.98
N VAL A 86 -6.66 -0.06 11.11
CA VAL A 86 -8.07 -0.06 11.54
C VAL A 86 -8.49 -1.43 12.07
N VAL A 87 -8.04 -2.50 11.38
CA VAL A 87 -8.51 -3.88 11.67
C VAL A 87 -7.51 -4.69 12.50
N ASN A 88 -6.31 -4.20 12.75
CA ASN A 88 -5.27 -4.95 13.45
C ASN A 88 -5.65 -5.18 14.93
N PRO A 89 -5.69 -6.44 15.39
CA PRO A 89 -6.13 -6.76 16.75
C PRO A 89 -5.12 -6.36 17.86
N VAL A 90 -3.85 -6.15 17.48
CA VAL A 90 -2.76 -5.88 18.43
C VAL A 90 -2.09 -4.53 18.28
N VAL A 91 -2.44 -3.78 17.20
CA VAL A 91 -1.97 -2.41 16.96
C VAL A 91 -3.18 -1.48 16.92
N LYS A 92 -3.17 -0.45 17.77
CA LYS A 92 -4.28 0.51 17.85
C LYS A 92 -4.16 1.56 16.75
N LEU A 93 -5.27 2.00 16.17
CA LEU A 93 -5.32 3.05 15.13
C LEU A 93 -4.51 4.31 15.49
N LYS A 94 -4.53 4.72 16.77
CA LYS A 94 -3.73 5.87 17.25
C LYS A 94 -2.23 5.71 17.05
N GLU A 95 -1.74 4.48 16.93
CA GLU A 95 -0.32 4.19 16.70
C GLU A 95 0.12 4.56 15.28
N PHE A 96 -0.83 4.74 14.35
CA PHE A 96 -0.54 5.27 13.02
C PHE A 96 0.18 6.63 13.07
N TRP A 97 -0.17 7.52 14.00
CA TRP A 97 0.50 8.82 14.15
C TRP A 97 1.61 8.85 15.20
N SER A 98 1.90 7.72 15.84
CA SER A 98 2.94 7.60 16.88
C SER A 98 4.33 7.33 16.31
N SER A 99 5.32 7.10 17.18
CA SER A 99 6.67 6.65 16.79
C SER A 99 6.67 5.28 16.10
N PHE A 100 5.64 4.45 16.31
CA PHE A 100 5.48 3.14 15.68
C PHE A 100 5.55 3.23 14.15
N SER A 101 4.99 4.26 13.54
CA SER A 101 4.95 4.48 12.08
C SER A 101 6.05 5.41 11.55
N ASN A 102 7.18 5.55 12.25
CA ASN A 102 8.28 6.40 11.80
C ASN A 102 8.98 5.91 10.52
N TYR A 103 8.69 4.71 10.07
CA TYR A 103 9.18 4.18 8.78
C TYR A 103 8.55 4.85 7.56
N TYR A 104 7.37 5.50 7.70
CA TYR A 104 6.83 6.34 6.63
C TYR A 104 7.54 7.69 6.54
N PRO A 105 7.80 8.21 5.34
CA PRO A 105 8.12 9.62 5.15
C PRO A 105 6.85 10.45 5.38
N TRP A 106 6.78 11.15 6.51
CA TRP A 106 5.61 11.93 6.92
C TRP A 106 5.65 13.37 6.42
N LEU A 107 4.54 13.86 5.88
CA LEU A 107 4.25 15.29 5.87
C LEU A 107 3.97 15.73 7.30
N ARG A 108 4.76 16.69 7.79
CA ARG A 108 4.62 17.22 9.15
C ARG A 108 4.26 18.70 9.10
N ILE A 109 3.25 19.09 9.87
CA ILE A 109 2.85 20.48 10.06
C ILE A 109 2.98 20.82 11.54
N LYS A 110 3.75 21.86 11.86
CA LYS A 110 4.05 22.27 13.26
C LYS A 110 4.55 21.09 14.12
N GLY A 111 5.41 20.23 13.54
CA GLY A 111 5.96 19.06 14.19
C GLY A 111 5.04 17.84 14.30
N LYS A 112 3.75 17.97 14.01
CA LYS A 112 2.78 16.88 14.05
C LYS A 112 2.73 16.11 12.71
N LYS A 113 2.66 14.79 12.78
CA LYS A 113 2.45 13.91 11.63
C LYS A 113 1.02 14.10 11.10
N ILE A 114 0.87 14.37 9.81
CA ILE A 114 -0.44 14.55 9.17
C ILE A 114 -0.76 13.36 8.29
N ILE A 115 0.02 13.15 7.22
CA ILE A 115 -0.21 12.10 6.24
C ILE A 115 1.14 11.61 5.68
N PRO A 116 1.32 10.32 5.37
CA PRO A 116 2.49 9.83 4.65
C PRO A 116 2.58 10.42 3.24
N TRP A 117 3.77 10.81 2.81
CA TRP A 117 4.00 11.30 1.44
C TRP A 117 3.59 10.29 0.38
N GLY A 118 3.77 8.98 0.65
CA GLY A 118 3.34 7.92 -0.26
C GLY A 118 1.83 7.95 -0.54
N TYR A 119 1.01 8.31 0.46
CA TYR A 119 -0.44 8.44 0.27
C TYR A 119 -0.78 9.64 -0.61
N ILE A 120 -0.12 10.78 -0.40
CA ILE A 120 -0.32 11.96 -1.24
C ILE A 120 0.02 11.64 -2.69
N LEU A 121 1.19 11.06 -2.93
CA LEU A 121 1.64 10.69 -4.27
C LEU A 121 0.71 9.66 -4.93
N GLY A 122 0.28 8.65 -4.18
CA GLY A 122 -0.65 7.64 -4.67
C GLY A 122 -2.03 8.22 -5.03
N ILE A 123 -2.57 9.12 -4.20
CA ILE A 123 -3.85 9.80 -4.49
C ILE A 123 -3.71 10.69 -5.72
N VAL A 124 -2.66 11.49 -5.80
CA VAL A 124 -2.42 12.36 -6.96
C VAL A 124 -2.28 11.52 -8.24
N ALA A 125 -1.49 10.44 -8.21
CA ALA A 125 -1.33 9.57 -9.37
C ALA A 125 -2.64 8.87 -9.75
N ALA A 126 -3.47 8.46 -8.78
CA ALA A 126 -4.78 7.87 -9.04
C ALA A 126 -5.74 8.89 -9.71
N ILE A 127 -5.74 10.15 -9.24
CA ILE A 127 -6.54 11.23 -9.83
C ILE A 127 -6.04 11.58 -11.24
N LEU A 128 -4.73 11.66 -11.47
CA LEU A 128 -4.17 11.91 -12.79
C LEU A 128 -4.51 10.77 -13.76
N SER A 129 -4.39 9.52 -13.31
CA SER A 129 -4.81 8.35 -14.10
C SER A 129 -6.30 8.43 -14.45
N TRP A 130 -7.15 8.78 -13.49
CA TRP A 130 -8.58 8.99 -13.75
C TRP A 130 -8.81 10.08 -14.79
N TYR A 131 -8.19 11.24 -14.62
CA TYR A 131 -8.43 12.40 -15.47
C TYR A 131 -7.95 12.21 -16.91
N PHE A 132 -6.73 11.67 -17.08
CA PHE A 132 -6.09 11.59 -18.41
C PHE A 132 -6.37 10.29 -19.17
N LEU A 133 -6.68 9.20 -18.46
CA LEU A 133 -6.73 7.88 -19.09
C LEU A 133 -8.15 7.30 -19.16
N TRP A 134 -9.04 7.59 -18.21
CA TRP A 134 -10.32 6.90 -18.17
C TRP A 134 -11.58 7.75 -17.91
N LYS A 135 -11.44 9.04 -17.71
CA LYS A 135 -12.58 9.96 -17.65
C LYS A 135 -13.28 10.17 -19.01
#